data_e9258468f6392feee8ca72d19d670305
#
_entry.id   e9258468f6392feee8ca72d19d670305
#
_cell.length_a   1.000
_cell.length_b   1.000
_cell.length_c   1.000
_cell.angle_alpha   90.00
_cell.angle_beta   90.00
_cell.angle_gamma   90.00
#
_symmetry.space_group_name_H-M   'P 1'
#
loop_
_entity.id
_entity.type
_entity.pdbx_description
1 polymer ?
#
loop_
_entity_poly.entity_id
_entity_poly.type
_entity_poly.pdbx_seq_one_letter_code
_entity_poly.pdbx_strand_id
1 'polypeptide(L)'
;MAYHYENLKLEKGMYSQSGRSFAQTLEALDPSENYKGTSLEGLDAFQRQLKRFDIKVKGAGSDRVEKFFWSTESAVLFPEFVSRVVRQGMEEESILPDITATVTNFDGMDYRSIASTPTEEEKKLKRVEEGAQIPQTTIHTQENLVRLHKRGRMLVAPYEAIRFQRLDLFAVTLRQIGAYMGRMHLEDAVKVLKDGDGNNNAAKVYEV
;
A
#
# COMPACT_ATOMS: atom_id res chain seq x y z
N MET A 1 2.69 -20.35 28.98
CA MET A 1 3.62 -20.14 27.86
C MET A 1 4.06 -18.69 27.92
N ALA A 2 5.36 -18.42 27.95
CA ALA A 2 5.84 -17.04 27.84
C ALA A 2 5.62 -16.60 26.37
N TYR A 3 4.81 -15.58 26.16
CA TYR A 3 4.55 -15.04 24.85
C TYR A 3 5.79 -14.27 24.39
N HIS A 4 6.33 -14.60 23.22
CA HIS A 4 7.53 -13.96 22.68
C HIS A 4 7.38 -12.45 22.43
N TYR A 5 6.15 -11.98 22.16
CA TYR A 5 5.89 -10.56 21.86
C TYR A 5 6.29 -9.60 22.98
N GLU A 6 6.27 -10.05 24.24
CA GLU A 6 6.63 -9.22 25.40
C GLU A 6 8.15 -8.96 25.49
N ASN A 7 8.95 -9.87 24.94
CA ASN A 7 10.40 -9.82 25.00
C ASN A 7 11.05 -9.24 23.72
N LEU A 8 10.21 -8.87 22.73
CA LEU A 8 10.69 -8.37 21.46
C LEU A 8 11.20 -6.94 21.63
N LYS A 9 12.49 -6.71 21.32
CA LYS A 9 13.09 -5.38 21.35
C LYS A 9 12.74 -4.62 20.07
N LEU A 10 12.05 -3.48 20.22
CA LEU A 10 11.66 -2.63 19.10
C LEU A 10 12.73 -1.56 18.86
N GLU A 11 13.22 -1.50 17.62
CA GLU A 11 14.25 -0.56 17.21
C GLU A 11 13.86 0.17 15.91
N LYS A 12 14.27 1.44 15.78
CA LYS A 12 14.03 2.23 14.56
C LYS A 12 14.64 1.59 13.30
N GLY A 13 15.73 0.83 13.46
CA GLY A 13 16.40 0.10 12.38
C GLY A 13 15.50 -0.91 11.66
N MET A 14 14.40 -1.36 12.29
CA MET A 14 13.44 -2.27 11.68
C MET A 14 12.72 -1.67 10.45
N TYR A 15 12.65 -0.34 10.36
CA TYR A 15 12.11 0.36 9.17
C TYR A 15 13.06 0.40 7.98
N SER A 16 14.36 0.16 8.22
CA SER A 16 15.41 0.28 7.21
C SER A 16 15.80 -1.06 6.57
N GLN A 17 15.04 -2.13 6.85
CA GLN A 17 15.32 -3.44 6.26
C GLN A 17 14.90 -3.43 4.78
N SER A 18 15.87 -3.73 3.91
CA SER A 18 15.62 -3.79 2.47
C SER A 18 14.60 -4.90 2.12
N GLY A 19 13.61 -4.54 1.30
CA GLY A 19 12.62 -5.48 0.78
C GLY A 19 11.54 -5.93 1.77
N ARG A 20 11.49 -5.37 3.00
CA ARG A 20 10.47 -5.71 4.01
C ARG A 20 9.88 -4.47 4.66
N SER A 21 8.56 -4.47 4.83
CA SER A 21 7.91 -3.46 5.67
C SER A 21 8.15 -3.73 7.15
N PHE A 22 7.93 -2.70 8.00
CA PHE A 22 8.00 -2.86 9.45
C PHE A 22 7.05 -3.96 9.96
N ALA A 23 5.82 -4.00 9.44
CA ALA A 23 4.85 -5.03 9.80
C ALA A 23 5.34 -6.45 9.44
N GLN A 24 5.93 -6.63 8.26
CA GLN A 24 6.51 -7.92 7.84
C GLN A 24 7.72 -8.30 8.71
N THR A 25 8.52 -7.33 9.11
CA THR A 25 9.64 -7.57 10.02
C THR A 25 9.14 -8.02 11.40
N LEU A 26 8.12 -7.35 11.94
CA LEU A 26 7.50 -7.75 13.21
C LEU A 26 6.90 -9.15 13.12
N GLU A 27 6.17 -9.44 12.04
CA GLU A 27 5.53 -10.75 11.85
C GLU A 27 6.55 -11.88 11.66
N ALA A 28 7.71 -11.59 11.04
CA ALA A 28 8.81 -12.56 10.94
C ALA A 28 9.46 -12.87 12.30
N LEU A 29 9.54 -11.87 13.20
CA LEU A 29 10.12 -12.03 14.54
C LEU A 29 9.12 -12.63 15.54
N ASP A 30 7.83 -12.35 15.36
CA ASP A 30 6.73 -12.79 16.22
C ASP A 30 5.56 -13.28 15.37
N PRO A 31 5.63 -14.52 14.80
CA PRO A 31 4.63 -15.04 13.89
C PRO A 31 3.26 -15.21 14.53
N SER A 32 2.21 -14.73 13.87
CA SER A 32 0.81 -14.84 14.34
C SER A 32 0.34 -16.29 14.49
N GLU A 33 0.95 -17.22 13.79
CA GLU A 33 0.66 -18.64 13.88
C GLU A 33 0.89 -19.24 15.29
N ASN A 34 1.83 -18.66 16.05
CA ASN A 34 2.17 -19.10 17.39
C ASN A 34 1.06 -18.82 18.42
N TYR A 35 0.06 -18.01 18.04
CA TYR A 35 -1.01 -17.55 18.96
C TYR A 35 -2.37 -18.17 18.68
N LYS A 36 -2.45 -19.17 17.80
CA LYS A 36 -3.67 -19.94 17.55
C LYS A 36 -4.16 -20.62 18.83
N GLY A 37 -5.45 -20.49 19.14
CA GLY A 37 -6.05 -21.01 20.37
C GLY A 37 -5.73 -20.21 21.64
N THR A 38 -5.15 -19.01 21.52
CA THR A 38 -4.86 -18.12 22.66
C THR A 38 -5.76 -16.88 22.62
N SER A 39 -5.75 -16.09 23.71
CA SER A 39 -6.45 -14.78 23.77
C SER A 39 -5.85 -13.71 22.84
N LEU A 40 -4.79 -14.01 22.12
CA LEU A 40 -4.11 -13.15 21.16
C LEU A 40 -4.35 -13.60 19.70
N GLU A 41 -5.15 -14.65 19.51
CA GLU A 41 -5.54 -15.10 18.18
C GLU A 41 -6.29 -13.99 17.42
N GLY A 42 -5.98 -13.83 16.14
CA GLY A 42 -6.55 -12.77 15.30
C GLY A 42 -5.87 -11.41 15.41
N LEU A 43 -4.92 -11.23 16.34
CA LEU A 43 -4.09 -10.04 16.41
C LEU A 43 -2.81 -10.24 15.59
N ASP A 44 -2.48 -9.27 14.74
CA ASP A 44 -1.18 -9.25 14.09
C ASP A 44 -0.05 -8.82 15.05
N ALA A 45 1.21 -8.98 14.63
CA ALA A 45 2.36 -8.68 15.48
C ALA A 45 2.37 -7.22 15.97
N PHE A 46 1.93 -6.26 15.13
CA PHE A 46 1.81 -4.86 15.53
C PHE A 46 0.72 -4.65 16.61
N GLN A 47 -0.44 -5.28 16.47
CA GLN A 47 -1.52 -5.19 17.43
C GLN A 47 -1.13 -5.82 18.78
N ARG A 48 -0.35 -6.91 18.76
CA ARG A 48 0.22 -7.50 19.98
C ARG A 48 1.16 -6.54 20.69
N GLN A 49 1.99 -5.80 19.95
CA GLN A 49 2.84 -4.77 20.53
C GLN A 49 2.04 -3.60 21.11
N LEU A 50 0.96 -3.15 20.45
CA LEU A 50 0.06 -2.16 21.06
C LEU A 50 -0.52 -2.66 22.39
N LYS A 51 -0.91 -3.95 22.45
CA LYS A 51 -1.41 -4.56 23.67
C LYS A 51 -0.33 -4.66 24.75
N ARG A 52 0.92 -4.99 24.41
CA ARG A 52 2.06 -5.00 25.34
C ARG A 52 2.26 -3.65 26.03
N PHE A 53 2.16 -2.55 25.26
CA PHE A 53 2.29 -1.19 25.81
C PHE A 53 0.96 -0.62 26.32
N ASP A 54 -0.10 -1.43 26.37
CA ASP A 54 -1.46 -1.01 26.76
C ASP A 54 -1.95 0.23 25.99
N ILE A 55 -1.64 0.32 24.69
CA ILE A 55 -2.04 1.45 23.84
C ILE A 55 -3.38 1.14 23.18
N LYS A 56 -4.43 1.86 23.57
CA LYS A 56 -5.78 1.75 23.02
C LYS A 56 -6.01 2.81 21.94
N VAL A 57 -6.03 2.38 20.68
CA VAL A 57 -6.11 3.28 19.51
C VAL A 57 -7.53 3.60 19.06
N LYS A 58 -8.56 2.87 19.55
CA LYS A 58 -9.95 3.01 19.10
C LYS A 58 -10.94 3.07 20.29
N GLY A 59 -12.09 3.71 20.02
CA GLY A 59 -13.25 3.71 20.91
C GLY A 59 -13.20 4.76 22.03
N ALA A 60 -14.23 4.78 22.86
CA ALA A 60 -14.41 5.77 23.92
C ALA A 60 -13.27 5.80 24.96
N GLY A 61 -12.55 4.69 25.11
CA GLY A 61 -11.38 4.57 25.97
C GLY A 61 -10.04 4.72 25.22
N SER A 62 -10.02 5.32 24.00
CA SER A 62 -8.77 5.52 23.27
C SER A 62 -7.81 6.42 24.05
N ASP A 63 -6.53 6.07 24.00
CA ASP A 63 -5.47 6.82 24.66
C ASP A 63 -5.13 8.11 23.93
N ARG A 64 -4.26 8.94 24.53
CA ARG A 64 -3.67 10.11 23.89
C ARG A 64 -2.49 9.72 23.03
N VAL A 65 -2.18 10.53 22.03
CA VAL A 65 -1.03 10.31 21.14
C VAL A 65 0.29 10.24 21.92
N GLU A 66 0.41 11.02 23.01
CA GLU A 66 1.61 11.02 23.87
C GLU A 66 1.99 9.64 24.41
N LYS A 67 1.01 8.71 24.56
CA LYS A 67 1.28 7.37 25.09
C LYS A 67 2.25 6.55 24.25
N PHE A 68 2.30 6.78 22.94
CA PHE A 68 3.33 6.20 22.08
C PHE A 68 4.76 6.63 22.46
N PHE A 69 4.91 7.79 23.07
CA PHE A 69 6.22 8.39 23.37
C PHE A 69 6.67 8.21 24.83
N TRP A 70 5.96 7.41 25.61
CA TRP A 70 6.34 7.12 27.01
C TRP A 70 7.60 6.25 27.12
N SER A 71 7.89 5.45 26.10
CA SER A 71 9.13 4.70 26.00
C SER A 71 9.73 4.79 24.61
N THR A 72 11.05 4.55 24.51
CA THR A 72 11.74 4.53 23.21
C THR A 72 11.20 3.41 22.31
N GLU A 73 10.84 2.27 22.90
CA GLU A 73 10.28 1.13 22.15
C GLU A 73 8.86 1.41 21.64
N SER A 74 7.98 1.95 22.51
CA SER A 74 6.62 2.30 22.06
C SER A 74 6.60 3.38 20.98
N ALA A 75 7.57 4.32 21.01
CA ALA A 75 7.69 5.35 19.98
C ALA A 75 7.98 4.80 18.59
N VAL A 76 8.61 3.62 18.49
CA VAL A 76 8.84 2.95 17.20
C VAL A 76 7.54 2.51 16.54
N LEU A 77 6.48 2.29 17.29
CA LEU A 77 5.18 1.87 16.75
C LEU A 77 4.39 3.02 16.10
N PHE A 78 4.69 4.26 16.44
CA PHE A 78 3.91 5.41 15.99
C PHE A 78 3.89 5.61 14.46
N PRO A 79 5.02 5.54 13.72
CA PRO A 79 5.00 5.65 12.27
C PRO A 79 4.17 4.56 11.59
N GLU A 80 4.21 3.33 12.11
CA GLU A 80 3.38 2.23 11.59
C GLU A 80 1.89 2.47 11.84
N PHE A 81 1.53 2.99 13.02
CA PHE A 81 0.15 3.40 13.30
C PHE A 81 -0.34 4.43 12.29
N VAL A 82 0.44 5.50 12.05
CA VAL A 82 0.10 6.54 11.06
C VAL A 82 -0.05 5.93 9.67
N SER A 83 0.91 5.11 9.24
CA SER A 83 0.90 4.46 7.92
C SER A 83 -0.35 3.59 7.70
N ARG A 84 -0.71 2.78 8.70
CA ARG A 84 -1.90 1.91 8.63
C ARG A 84 -3.20 2.69 8.53
N VAL A 85 -3.34 3.74 9.32
CA VAL A 85 -4.56 4.56 9.32
C VAL A 85 -4.71 5.35 8.02
N VAL A 86 -3.63 5.90 7.49
CA VAL A 86 -3.64 6.59 6.19
C VAL A 86 -3.96 5.60 5.07
N ARG A 87 -3.35 4.43 5.08
CA ARG A 87 -3.62 3.37 4.08
C ARG A 87 -5.09 2.93 4.13
N GLN A 88 -5.64 2.72 5.32
CA GLN A 88 -7.05 2.39 5.48
C GLN A 88 -7.94 3.45 4.81
N GLY A 89 -7.71 4.73 5.06
CA GLY A 89 -8.47 5.80 4.43
C GLY A 89 -8.31 5.84 2.91
N MET A 90 -7.12 5.54 2.39
CA MET A 90 -6.86 5.47 0.96
C MET A 90 -7.60 4.30 0.30
N GLU A 91 -7.62 3.13 0.94
CA GLU A 91 -8.29 1.92 0.44
C GLU A 91 -9.82 2.06 0.46
N GLU A 92 -10.38 2.72 1.49
CA GLU A 92 -11.83 2.95 1.62
C GLU A 92 -12.41 3.82 0.48
N GLU A 93 -11.62 4.70 -0.11
CA GLU A 93 -12.03 5.62 -1.19
C GLU A 93 -11.49 5.22 -2.58
N SER A 94 -10.68 4.17 -2.67
CA SER A 94 -10.06 3.77 -3.93
C SER A 94 -10.97 2.84 -4.72
N ILE A 95 -11.40 3.29 -5.90
CA ILE A 95 -12.11 2.47 -6.89
C ILE A 95 -11.18 1.96 -8.00
N LEU A 96 -9.88 2.27 -7.92
CA LEU A 96 -8.90 1.87 -8.93
C LEU A 96 -8.82 0.36 -9.14
N PRO A 97 -8.86 -0.49 -8.10
CA PRO A 97 -8.85 -1.94 -8.28
C PRO A 97 -10.04 -2.47 -9.12
N ASP A 98 -11.18 -1.77 -9.07
CA ASP A 98 -12.40 -2.19 -9.75
C ASP A 98 -12.38 -1.84 -11.25
N ILE A 99 -11.58 -0.84 -11.65
CA ILE A 99 -11.48 -0.35 -13.03
C ILE A 99 -10.19 -0.75 -13.73
N THR A 100 -9.22 -1.33 -13.01
CA THR A 100 -7.94 -1.77 -13.58
C THR A 100 -7.96 -3.27 -13.85
N ALA A 101 -7.48 -3.67 -15.03
CA ALA A 101 -7.41 -5.09 -15.39
C ALA A 101 -6.33 -5.85 -14.60
N THR A 102 -5.22 -5.19 -14.29
CA THR A 102 -4.10 -5.78 -13.56
C THR A 102 -3.37 -4.73 -12.74
N VAL A 103 -2.76 -5.17 -11.64
CA VAL A 103 -1.86 -4.36 -10.81
C VAL A 103 -0.50 -5.06 -10.75
N THR A 104 0.54 -4.37 -11.15
CA THR A 104 1.91 -4.89 -11.14
C THR A 104 2.76 -4.08 -10.17
N ASN A 105 3.39 -4.77 -9.22
CA ASN A 105 4.38 -4.17 -8.33
C ASN A 105 5.77 -4.34 -8.95
N PHE A 106 6.54 -3.27 -9.00
CA PHE A 106 7.93 -3.31 -9.46
C PHE A 106 8.82 -2.42 -8.59
N ASP A 107 10.08 -2.79 -8.51
CA ASP A 107 11.11 -2.04 -7.81
C ASP A 107 11.86 -1.17 -8.81
N GLY A 108 11.62 0.14 -8.76
CA GLY A 108 12.27 1.09 -9.65
C GLY A 108 11.43 2.32 -9.95
N MET A 109 11.95 3.21 -10.77
CA MET A 109 11.26 4.43 -11.17
C MET A 109 10.70 4.35 -12.59
N ASP A 110 11.17 3.41 -13.39
CA ASP A 110 10.82 3.24 -14.81
C ASP A 110 10.23 1.85 -15.04
N TYR A 111 9.13 1.77 -15.76
CA TYR A 111 8.45 0.53 -16.11
C TYR A 111 8.16 0.48 -17.61
N ARG A 112 8.39 -0.68 -18.22
CA ARG A 112 7.97 -0.96 -19.59
C ARG A 112 6.82 -1.94 -19.60
N SER A 113 5.70 -1.49 -20.10
CA SER A 113 4.52 -2.33 -20.31
C SER A 113 4.63 -3.11 -21.62
N ILE A 114 3.88 -4.20 -21.73
CA ILE A 114 3.65 -4.87 -23.02
C ILE A 114 2.54 -4.09 -23.73
N ALA A 115 2.89 -3.46 -24.85
CA ALA A 115 1.94 -2.79 -25.72
C ALA A 115 1.62 -3.73 -26.90
N SER A 116 0.79 -4.75 -26.64
CA SER A 116 0.28 -5.60 -27.71
C SER A 116 -1.23 -5.43 -27.82
N THR A 117 -1.66 -4.82 -28.91
CA THR A 117 -3.06 -4.82 -29.31
C THR A 117 -3.18 -5.61 -30.62
N PRO A 118 -3.20 -6.95 -30.56
CA PRO A 118 -3.38 -7.76 -31.75
C PRO A 118 -4.69 -7.41 -32.42
N THR A 119 -4.67 -7.32 -33.75
CA THR A 119 -5.86 -7.07 -34.56
C THR A 119 -6.87 -8.22 -34.44
N GLU A 120 -8.11 -8.00 -34.82
CA GLU A 120 -9.15 -9.03 -34.86
C GLU A 120 -8.70 -10.27 -35.65
N GLU A 121 -8.00 -10.05 -36.78
CA GLU A 121 -7.48 -11.12 -37.64
C GLU A 121 -6.33 -11.92 -36.98
N GLU A 122 -5.52 -11.27 -36.15
CA GLU A 122 -4.44 -11.94 -35.41
C GLU A 122 -4.97 -12.73 -34.20
N LYS A 123 -6.14 -12.38 -33.70
CA LYS A 123 -6.82 -13.14 -32.62
C LYS A 123 -7.59 -14.34 -33.13
N LYS A 124 -8.02 -14.35 -34.40
CA LYS A 124 -8.79 -15.45 -34.99
C LYS A 124 -7.93 -16.69 -35.13
N LEU A 125 -8.45 -17.80 -34.62
CA LEU A 125 -7.90 -19.12 -34.91
C LEU A 125 -8.16 -19.45 -36.38
N LYS A 126 -7.09 -19.64 -37.17
CA LYS A 126 -7.18 -20.04 -38.57
C LYS A 126 -7.05 -21.55 -38.67
N ARG A 127 -7.81 -22.18 -39.61
CA ARG A 127 -7.62 -23.57 -39.93
C ARG A 127 -6.25 -23.72 -40.60
N VAL A 128 -5.42 -24.64 -40.11
CA VAL A 128 -4.09 -24.91 -40.62
C VAL A 128 -4.11 -26.29 -41.21
N GLU A 129 -3.63 -26.45 -42.45
CA GLU A 129 -3.48 -27.74 -43.10
C GLU A 129 -2.23 -28.45 -42.57
N GLU A 130 -2.22 -29.77 -42.69
CA GLU A 130 -1.10 -30.60 -42.22
C GLU A 130 0.19 -30.22 -42.95
N GLY A 131 1.25 -29.85 -42.18
CA GLY A 131 2.50 -29.36 -42.71
C GLY A 131 2.56 -27.86 -43.04
N ALA A 132 1.48 -27.09 -42.88
CA ALA A 132 1.46 -25.65 -43.08
C ALA A 132 1.99 -24.89 -41.88
N GLN A 133 2.55 -23.69 -42.12
CA GLN A 133 3.06 -22.82 -41.05
C GLN A 133 1.90 -22.32 -40.18
N ILE A 134 2.03 -22.45 -38.87
CA ILE A 134 1.06 -21.92 -37.91
C ILE A 134 1.15 -20.39 -37.89
N PRO A 135 0.02 -19.66 -38.00
CA PRO A 135 -0.01 -18.21 -37.92
C PRO A 135 0.55 -17.73 -36.59
N GLN A 136 1.36 -16.68 -36.61
CA GLN A 136 2.00 -16.10 -35.43
C GLN A 136 1.30 -14.80 -35.03
N THR A 137 1.13 -14.61 -33.73
CA THR A 137 0.72 -13.33 -33.13
C THR A 137 1.95 -12.73 -32.46
N THR A 138 2.33 -11.53 -32.83
CA THR A 138 3.50 -10.87 -32.28
C THR A 138 3.13 -9.99 -31.10
N ILE A 139 3.87 -10.12 -30.01
CA ILE A 139 3.75 -9.29 -28.82
C ILE A 139 4.89 -8.26 -28.85
N HIS A 140 4.54 -6.99 -28.75
CA HIS A 140 5.50 -5.90 -28.73
C HIS A 140 5.60 -5.29 -27.32
N THR A 141 6.80 -4.88 -26.93
CA THR A 141 6.99 -4.03 -25.73
C THR A 141 6.77 -2.59 -26.09
N GLN A 142 6.28 -1.81 -25.14
CA GLN A 142 6.11 -0.37 -25.30
C GLN A 142 7.48 0.29 -25.53
N GLU A 143 7.55 1.20 -26.50
CA GLU A 143 8.81 1.89 -26.86
C GLU A 143 9.21 2.87 -25.76
N ASN A 144 8.24 3.60 -25.20
CA ASN A 144 8.48 4.61 -24.19
C ASN A 144 8.30 4.04 -22.78
N LEU A 145 9.19 4.43 -21.88
CA LEU A 145 9.11 4.06 -20.47
C LEU A 145 7.96 4.81 -19.78
N VAL A 146 7.18 4.10 -18.96
CA VAL A 146 6.25 4.73 -18.03
C VAL A 146 7.04 5.25 -16.84
N ARG A 147 7.03 6.56 -16.59
CA ARG A 147 7.74 7.19 -15.49
C ARG A 147 6.79 7.47 -14.33
N LEU A 148 7.17 7.03 -13.14
CA LEU A 148 6.44 7.32 -11.92
C LEU A 148 6.85 8.69 -11.35
N HIS A 149 5.85 9.51 -11.03
CA HIS A 149 6.05 10.77 -10.33
C HIS A 149 6.01 10.56 -8.83
N LYS A 150 7.08 10.97 -8.14
CA LYS A 150 7.11 10.94 -6.67
C LYS A 150 6.30 12.11 -6.12
N ARG A 151 5.34 11.78 -5.24
CA ARG A 151 4.55 12.76 -4.50
C ARG A 151 4.74 12.54 -3.01
N GLY A 152 4.65 13.58 -2.23
CA GLY A 152 4.78 13.49 -0.78
C GLY A 152 4.27 14.74 -0.09
N ARG A 153 3.88 14.56 1.17
CA ARG A 153 3.50 15.65 2.06
C ARG A 153 4.04 15.36 3.45
N MET A 154 4.53 16.37 4.13
CA MET A 154 4.98 16.26 5.50
C MET A 154 3.83 16.58 6.46
N LEU A 155 3.57 15.68 7.40
CA LEU A 155 2.65 15.93 8.50
C LEU A 155 3.43 16.63 9.62
N VAL A 156 3.00 17.85 9.96
CA VAL A 156 3.56 18.61 11.07
C VAL A 156 2.44 18.87 12.07
N ALA A 157 2.68 18.58 13.33
CA ALA A 157 1.77 18.87 14.41
C ALA A 157 2.51 19.55 15.56
N PRO A 158 1.91 20.59 16.20
CA PRO A 158 2.49 21.21 17.38
C PRO A 158 2.51 20.22 18.55
N TYR A 159 3.43 20.43 19.47
CA TYR A 159 3.63 19.54 20.63
C TYR A 159 2.34 19.36 21.46
N GLU A 160 1.58 20.42 21.63
CA GLU A 160 0.32 20.43 22.38
C GLU A 160 -0.73 19.51 21.72
N ALA A 161 -0.80 19.53 20.38
CA ALA A 161 -1.70 18.64 19.64
C ALA A 161 -1.33 17.18 19.82
N ILE A 162 -0.02 16.85 19.78
CA ILE A 162 0.46 15.49 20.03
C ILE A 162 0.16 15.05 21.46
N ARG A 163 0.39 15.94 22.43
CA ARG A 163 0.24 15.62 23.84
C ARG A 163 -1.20 15.39 24.27
N PHE A 164 -2.14 16.20 23.81
CA PHE A 164 -3.51 16.20 24.31
C PHE A 164 -4.52 15.52 23.40
N GLN A 165 -4.20 15.33 22.13
CA GLN A 165 -5.12 14.73 21.18
C GLN A 165 -5.30 13.23 21.42
N ARG A 166 -6.56 12.78 21.38
CA ARG A 166 -6.89 11.34 21.47
C ARG A 166 -6.59 10.64 20.15
N LEU A 167 -6.18 9.39 20.25
CA LEU A 167 -5.80 8.58 19.08
C LEU A 167 -6.97 8.31 18.13
N ASP A 168 -8.19 8.16 18.64
CA ASP A 168 -9.37 7.98 17.81
C ASP A 168 -9.66 9.21 16.91
N LEU A 169 -9.57 10.43 17.47
CA LEU A 169 -9.74 11.68 16.71
C LEU A 169 -8.58 11.92 15.75
N PHE A 170 -7.36 11.64 16.19
CA PHE A 170 -6.19 11.72 15.34
C PHE A 170 -6.28 10.76 14.15
N ALA A 171 -6.78 9.54 14.37
CA ALA A 171 -7.03 8.57 13.31
C ALA A 171 -8.07 9.05 12.28
N VAL A 172 -9.11 9.80 12.69
CA VAL A 172 -10.07 10.39 11.76
C VAL A 172 -9.36 11.34 10.79
N THR A 173 -8.52 12.24 11.31
CA THR A 173 -7.74 13.18 10.47
C THR A 173 -6.81 12.43 9.50
N LEU A 174 -6.13 11.40 9.98
CA LEU A 174 -5.24 10.58 9.13
C LEU A 174 -6.01 9.83 8.04
N ARG A 175 -7.19 9.29 8.34
CA ARG A 175 -8.06 8.65 7.33
C ARG A 175 -8.54 9.64 6.27
N GLN A 176 -8.90 10.87 6.66
CA GLN A 176 -9.25 11.92 5.69
C GLN A 176 -8.09 12.25 4.75
N ILE A 177 -6.86 12.29 5.27
CA ILE A 177 -5.65 12.46 4.44
C ILE A 177 -5.51 11.28 3.47
N GLY A 178 -5.69 10.05 3.95
CA GLY A 178 -5.66 8.84 3.12
C GLY A 178 -6.72 8.85 2.03
N ALA A 179 -7.96 9.16 2.37
CA ALA A 179 -9.07 9.29 1.43
C ALA A 179 -8.77 10.30 0.31
N TYR A 180 -8.19 11.45 0.66
CA TYR A 180 -7.76 12.42 -0.33
C TYR A 180 -6.66 11.88 -1.26
N MET A 181 -5.71 11.11 -0.71
CA MET A 181 -4.69 10.44 -1.53
C MET A 181 -5.31 9.43 -2.51
N GLY A 182 -6.30 8.65 -2.07
CA GLY A 182 -7.05 7.72 -2.93
C GLY A 182 -7.72 8.45 -4.10
N ARG A 183 -8.37 9.59 -3.85
CA ARG A 183 -8.97 10.43 -4.90
C ARG A 183 -7.93 10.99 -5.87
N MET A 184 -6.78 11.45 -5.37
CA MET A 184 -5.71 11.92 -6.24
C MET A 184 -5.17 10.82 -7.16
N HIS A 185 -5.06 9.59 -6.68
CA HIS A 185 -4.67 8.46 -7.53
C HIS A 185 -5.69 8.21 -8.64
N LEU A 186 -6.98 8.32 -8.32
CA LEU A 186 -8.04 8.21 -9.33
C LEU A 186 -7.97 9.34 -10.35
N GLU A 187 -7.80 10.58 -9.91
CA GLU A 187 -7.63 11.73 -10.81
C GLU A 187 -6.43 11.56 -11.75
N ASP A 188 -5.31 11.05 -11.23
CA ASP A 188 -4.13 10.75 -12.03
C ASP A 188 -4.40 9.64 -13.05
N ALA A 189 -5.10 8.59 -12.67
CA ALA A 189 -5.46 7.50 -13.57
C ALA A 189 -6.38 8.00 -14.70
N VAL A 190 -7.41 8.80 -14.38
CA VAL A 190 -8.30 9.41 -15.36
C VAL A 190 -7.53 10.36 -16.30
N LYS A 191 -6.58 11.13 -15.75
CA LYS A 191 -5.73 12.01 -16.55
C LYS A 191 -4.87 11.22 -17.54
N VAL A 192 -4.28 10.10 -17.09
CA VAL A 192 -3.50 9.22 -17.96
C VAL A 192 -4.36 8.62 -19.08
N LEU A 193 -5.59 8.20 -18.74
CA LEU A 193 -6.54 7.69 -19.75
C LEU A 193 -6.92 8.74 -20.80
N LYS A 194 -7.04 10.01 -20.39
CA LYS A 194 -7.45 11.11 -21.27
C LYS A 194 -6.30 11.70 -22.07
N ASP A 195 -5.18 11.99 -21.42
CA ASP A 195 -4.09 12.82 -21.94
C ASP A 195 -2.80 12.00 -22.19
N GLY A 196 -2.76 10.74 -21.77
CA GLY A 196 -1.52 9.95 -21.73
C GLY A 196 -0.69 10.21 -20.46
N ASP A 197 0.42 9.50 -20.32
CA ASP A 197 1.28 9.55 -19.12
C ASP A 197 2.30 10.70 -19.12
N GLY A 198 2.29 11.54 -20.16
CA GLY A 198 3.21 12.67 -20.32
C GLY A 198 4.63 12.29 -20.74
N ASN A 199 4.91 11.02 -21.06
CA ASN A 199 6.22 10.53 -21.50
C ASN A 199 6.17 9.97 -22.94
N ASN A 200 5.51 10.70 -23.83
CA ASN A 200 5.24 10.31 -25.22
C ASN A 200 4.34 9.08 -25.40
N ASN A 201 3.67 8.63 -24.36
CA ASN A 201 2.63 7.61 -24.40
C ASN A 201 1.27 8.31 -24.50
N ALA A 202 0.89 8.71 -25.69
CA ALA A 202 -0.39 9.38 -25.93
C ALA A 202 -1.56 8.44 -25.69
N ALA A 203 -2.67 8.99 -25.15
CA ALA A 203 -3.91 8.26 -25.06
C ALA A 203 -4.47 7.95 -26.47
N LYS A 204 -5.10 6.77 -26.63
CA LYS A 204 -5.75 6.43 -27.90
C LYS A 204 -7.01 7.28 -28.07
N VAL A 205 -7.11 7.97 -29.19
CA VAL A 205 -8.32 8.69 -29.60
C VAL A 205 -9.19 7.74 -30.42
N TYR A 206 -10.43 7.58 -30.02
CA TYR A 206 -11.45 6.88 -30.80
C TYR A 206 -12.40 7.93 -31.35
N GLU A 207 -12.51 8.03 -32.67
CA GLU A 207 -13.57 8.79 -33.33
C GLU A 207 -14.87 7.98 -33.21
N VAL A 208 -15.94 8.63 -32.74
CA VAL A 208 -17.27 8.06 -32.60
C VAL A 208 -18.10 8.43 -33.82
#